data_754a817d78cbe5ce9d9a9f9acc98816a
#
_entry.id   754a817d78cbe5ce9d9a9f9acc98816a
#
_cell.length_a   1.000
_cell.length_b   1.000
_cell.length_c   1.000
_cell.angle_alpha   90.00
_cell.angle_beta   90.00
_cell.angle_gamma   90.00
#
_symmetry.space_group_name_H-M   'P 1'
#
loop_
_entity.id
_entity.type
_entity.pdbx_description
1 polymer ?
#
loop_
_entity_poly.entity_id
_entity_poly.type
_entity_poly.pdbx_seq_one_letter_code
_entity_poly.pdbx_strand_id
1 'polypeptide(L)'
;MFKEIRVISLDQIRTHSAESSDKKYDIYFELSNVPPPDWRNILEKDSGKYWIDGRHVVAQGFSSQIEEILSEVRKEVTRTNQKYREQLQK
;
A
#
# COMPACT_ATOMS: atom_id res chain seq x y z
N MET A 1 4.02 21.12 -4.66
CA MET A 1 2.75 20.79 -3.98
C MET A 1 2.55 19.29 -3.95
N PHE A 2 2.22 18.75 -2.80
CA PHE A 2 2.02 17.31 -2.65
C PHE A 2 0.69 16.87 -3.27
N LYS A 3 0.73 15.86 -4.13
CA LYS A 3 -0.47 15.21 -4.63
C LYS A 3 -0.77 14.00 -3.75
N GLU A 4 -2.00 13.89 -3.32
CA GLU A 4 -2.42 12.74 -2.52
C GLU A 4 -2.17 11.43 -3.26
N ILE A 5 -1.63 10.48 -2.54
CA ILE A 5 -1.41 9.14 -3.07
C ILE A 5 -2.73 8.37 -2.97
N ARG A 6 -3.09 7.68 -4.04
CA ARG A 6 -4.31 6.87 -4.08
C ARG A 6 -3.98 5.48 -4.56
N VAL A 7 -4.71 4.51 -4.04
CA VAL A 7 -4.65 3.15 -4.56
C VAL A 7 -5.52 3.09 -5.82
N ILE A 8 -4.90 2.76 -6.96
CA ILE A 8 -5.61 2.69 -8.23
C ILE A 8 -6.26 1.33 -8.42
N SER A 9 -5.47 0.27 -8.30
CA SER A 9 -5.94 -1.07 -8.57
C SER A 9 -4.97 -2.12 -8.05
N LEU A 10 -5.43 -3.37 -8.07
CA LEU A 10 -4.58 -4.53 -7.81
C LEU A 10 -3.70 -4.78 -9.03
N ASP A 11 -2.40 -4.90 -8.84
CA ASP A 11 -1.49 -5.28 -9.91
C ASP A 11 -1.44 -6.80 -9.98
N GLN A 12 -2.26 -7.37 -10.85
CA GLN A 12 -2.37 -8.82 -10.98
C GLN A 12 -1.12 -9.46 -11.60
N ILE A 13 -0.37 -8.69 -12.35
CA ILE A 13 0.85 -9.20 -13.00
C ILE A 13 1.94 -9.44 -11.94
N ARG A 14 2.11 -8.49 -11.03
CA ARG A 14 3.09 -8.63 -9.94
C ARG A 14 2.57 -9.52 -8.82
N THR A 15 1.26 -9.51 -8.59
CA THR A 15 0.64 -10.35 -7.59
C THR A 15 0.47 -11.75 -8.18
N HIS A 16 1.43 -12.60 -7.95
CA HIS A 16 1.32 -13.99 -8.39
C HIS A 16 0.37 -14.71 -7.46
N SER A 17 -0.74 -15.18 -8.01
CA SER A 17 -1.57 -16.10 -7.25
C SER A 17 -0.78 -17.37 -7.04
N ALA A 18 -0.49 -17.67 -5.81
CA ALA A 18 0.11 -18.95 -5.47
C ALA A 18 -0.83 -20.05 -5.97
N GLU A 19 -0.28 -21.09 -6.56
CA GLU A 19 -1.07 -22.23 -6.99
C GLU A 19 -1.77 -22.90 -5.81
N SER A 20 -1.27 -22.65 -4.61
CA SER A 20 -1.85 -23.17 -3.39
C SER A 20 -2.49 -22.02 -2.61
N SER A 21 -3.79 -22.13 -2.33
CA SER A 21 -4.53 -21.15 -1.55
C SER A 21 -4.09 -21.09 -0.07
N ASP A 22 -3.23 -22.02 0.35
CA ASP A 22 -2.80 -22.13 1.73
C ASP A 22 -1.57 -21.30 2.07
N LYS A 23 -0.97 -20.65 1.06
CA LYS A 23 0.25 -19.88 1.28
C LYS A 23 -0.01 -18.40 1.15
N LYS A 24 0.60 -17.63 2.04
CA LYS A 24 0.63 -16.18 1.92
C LYS A 24 1.56 -15.81 0.78
N TYR A 25 1.19 -14.78 0.04
CA TYR A 25 2.01 -14.25 -1.02
C TYR A 25 1.96 -12.74 -1.01
N ASP A 26 2.88 -12.12 -1.73
CA ASP A 26 2.95 -10.67 -1.81
C ASP A 26 1.86 -10.16 -2.74
N ILE A 27 1.06 -9.23 -2.25
CA ILE A 27 -0.04 -8.62 -2.99
C ILE A 27 0.37 -7.19 -3.31
N TYR A 28 0.41 -6.85 -4.59
CA TYR A 28 0.85 -5.54 -5.07
C TYR A 28 -0.36 -4.70 -5.48
N PHE A 29 -0.49 -3.53 -4.85
CA PHE A 29 -1.52 -2.56 -5.21
C PHE A 29 -0.84 -1.34 -5.85
N GLU A 30 -1.27 -0.99 -7.06
CA GLU A 30 -0.69 0.14 -7.78
C GLU A 30 -1.16 1.45 -7.18
N LEU A 31 -0.23 2.37 -6.98
CA LEU A 31 -0.51 3.70 -6.46
C LEU A 31 -0.54 4.71 -7.61
N SER A 32 -1.22 5.84 -7.39
CA SER A 32 -1.35 6.89 -8.40
C SER A 32 -0.02 7.55 -8.74
N ASN A 33 0.89 7.62 -7.78
CA ASN A 33 2.19 8.25 -7.94
C ASN A 33 3.24 7.51 -7.12
N VAL A 34 4.50 7.72 -7.44
CA VAL A 34 5.60 7.24 -6.60
C VAL A 34 5.60 8.07 -5.32
N PRO A 35 5.45 7.45 -4.15
CA PRO A 35 5.42 8.21 -2.90
C PRO A 35 6.77 8.85 -2.58
N PRO A 36 6.76 10.06 -2.00
CA PRO A 36 8.00 10.64 -1.48
C PRO A 36 8.59 9.77 -0.37
N PRO A 37 9.92 9.80 -0.16
CA PRO A 37 10.55 8.97 0.86
C PRO A 37 9.97 9.13 2.27
N ASP A 38 9.65 10.35 2.67
CA ASP A 38 9.08 10.59 4.01
C ASP A 38 7.68 9.99 4.13
N TRP A 39 6.89 10.09 3.06
CA TRP A 39 5.57 9.47 3.00
C TRP A 39 5.68 7.95 3.17
N ARG A 40 6.59 7.36 2.44
CA ARG A 40 6.85 5.93 2.51
C ARG A 40 7.23 5.51 3.93
N ASN A 41 8.11 6.26 4.56
CA ASN A 41 8.54 5.97 5.92
C ASN A 41 7.37 5.99 6.90
N ILE A 42 6.46 6.95 6.76
CA ILE A 42 5.28 7.05 7.63
C ILE A 42 4.41 5.80 7.46
N LEU A 43 4.12 5.42 6.23
CA LEU A 43 3.26 4.27 5.97
C LEU A 43 3.89 2.98 6.50
N GLU A 44 5.15 2.76 6.21
CA GLU A 44 5.84 1.53 6.61
C GLU A 44 5.95 1.41 8.12
N LYS A 45 6.21 2.53 8.79
CA LYS A 45 6.34 2.55 10.25
C LYS A 45 4.99 2.38 10.93
N ASP A 46 3.99 3.12 10.49
CA ASP A 46 2.68 3.11 11.14
C ASP A 46 1.93 1.79 10.93
N SER A 47 2.01 1.24 9.72
CA SER A 47 1.32 -0.01 9.44
C SER A 47 2.03 -1.22 10.03
N GLY A 48 3.37 -1.19 10.02
CA GLY A 48 4.19 -2.28 10.52
C GLY A 48 4.09 -3.56 9.69
N LYS A 49 3.29 -3.58 8.64
CA LYS A 49 3.08 -4.78 7.84
C LYS A 49 3.00 -4.54 6.33
N TYR A 50 2.91 -3.28 5.91
CA TYR A 50 2.93 -2.93 4.49
C TYR A 50 4.24 -2.24 4.17
N TRP A 51 4.69 -2.36 2.93
CA TRP A 51 5.88 -1.64 2.49
C TRP A 51 5.69 -1.13 1.07
N ILE A 52 6.55 -0.21 0.66
CA ILE A 52 6.47 0.42 -0.65
C ILE A 52 7.56 -0.15 -1.54
N ASP A 53 7.16 -0.53 -2.74
CA ASP A 53 8.07 -0.96 -3.79
C ASP A 53 7.77 -0.11 -5.03
N GLY A 54 8.57 0.93 -5.24
CA GLY A 54 8.36 1.86 -6.34
C GLY A 54 7.01 2.55 -6.23
N ARG A 55 6.12 2.26 -7.17
CA ARG A 55 4.77 2.84 -7.20
C ARG A 55 3.72 1.85 -6.70
N HIS A 56 4.14 0.90 -5.88
CA HIS A 56 3.24 -0.11 -5.33
C HIS A 56 3.31 -0.14 -3.83
N VAL A 57 2.18 -0.37 -3.19
CA VAL A 57 2.15 -0.78 -1.79
C VAL A 57 1.99 -2.30 -1.77
N VAL A 58 2.84 -2.95 -0.99
CA VAL A 58 2.89 -4.40 -0.96
C VAL A 58 2.38 -4.89 0.40
N ALA A 59 1.51 -5.87 0.37
CA ALA A 59 0.97 -6.50 1.56
C ALA A 59 1.14 -8.01 1.43
N GLN A 60 1.16 -8.71 2.55
CA GLN A 60 1.19 -10.16 2.53
C GLN A 60 -0.16 -10.71 3.00
N GLY A 61 -0.64 -11.74 2.33
CA GLY A 61 -1.90 -12.36 2.71
C GLY A 61 -2.29 -13.48 1.77
N PHE A 62 -3.46 -14.04 2.04
CA PHE A 62 -4.03 -15.10 1.21
C PHE A 62 -4.91 -14.48 0.13
N SER A 63 -5.09 -15.23 -0.96
CA SER A 63 -5.93 -14.76 -2.08
C SER A 63 -7.36 -14.44 -1.63
N SER A 64 -7.88 -15.18 -0.66
CA SER A 64 -9.23 -14.95 -0.13
C SER A 64 -9.36 -13.66 0.67
N GLN A 65 -8.24 -13.03 1.04
CA GLN A 65 -8.22 -11.83 1.87
C GLN A 65 -7.98 -10.55 1.08
N ILE A 66 -7.86 -10.64 -0.24
CA ILE A 66 -7.47 -9.48 -1.07
C ILE A 66 -8.40 -8.29 -0.86
N GLU A 67 -9.71 -8.50 -0.81
CA GLU A 67 -10.66 -7.40 -0.63
C GLU A 67 -10.53 -6.74 0.74
N GLU A 68 -10.34 -7.52 1.79
CA GLU A 68 -10.11 -7.00 3.14
C GLU A 68 -8.81 -6.22 3.21
N ILE A 69 -7.75 -6.79 2.62
CA ILE A 69 -6.45 -6.15 2.59
C ILE A 69 -6.52 -4.84 1.81
N LEU A 70 -7.21 -4.83 0.67
CA LEU A 70 -7.38 -3.61 -0.10
C LEU A 70 -8.07 -2.51 0.72
N SER A 71 -9.11 -2.88 1.45
CA SER A 71 -9.82 -1.92 2.31
C SER A 71 -8.90 -1.34 3.37
N GLU A 72 -8.09 -2.17 4.03
CA GLU A 72 -7.14 -1.71 5.03
C GLU A 72 -6.04 -0.84 4.42
N VAL A 73 -5.51 -1.26 3.27
CA VAL A 73 -4.47 -0.50 2.58
C VAL A 73 -4.96 0.89 2.21
N ARG A 74 -6.20 0.98 1.72
CA ARG A 74 -6.79 2.29 1.40
C ARG A 74 -6.88 3.19 2.62
N LYS A 75 -7.27 2.62 3.76
CA LYS A 75 -7.33 3.38 5.01
C LYS A 75 -5.95 3.86 5.44
N GLU A 76 -4.95 3.00 5.35
CA GLU A 76 -3.58 3.36 5.71
C GLU A 76 -3.01 4.43 4.76
N VAL A 77 -3.30 4.33 3.47
CA VAL A 77 -2.86 5.33 2.50
C VAL A 77 -3.50 6.69 2.81
N THR A 78 -4.81 6.70 3.10
CA THR A 78 -5.51 7.93 3.46
C THR A 78 -4.94 8.55 4.73
N ARG A 79 -4.70 7.75 5.74
CA ARG A 79 -4.11 8.19 7.00
C ARG A 79 -2.72 8.76 6.78
N THR A 80 -1.92 8.10 5.96
CA THR A 80 -0.56 8.53 5.66
C THR A 80 -0.56 9.86 4.92
N ASN A 81 -1.49 10.05 3.98
CA ASN A 81 -1.65 11.33 3.29
C ASN A 81 -1.91 12.46 4.29
N GLN A 82 -2.79 12.22 5.25
CA GLN A 82 -3.14 13.21 6.25
C GLN A 82 -1.94 13.57 7.11
N LYS A 83 -1.22 12.56 7.60
CA LYS A 83 -0.05 12.78 8.44
C LYS A 83 1.05 13.50 7.67
N TYR A 84 1.25 13.15 6.42
CA TYR A 84 2.26 13.78 5.59
C TYR A 84 1.94 15.26 5.35
N ARG A 85 0.67 15.58 5.09
CA ARG A 85 0.24 16.96 4.95
C ARG A 85 0.50 17.77 6.21
N GLU A 86 0.16 17.21 7.36
CA GLU A 86 0.41 17.87 8.63
C GLU A 86 1.90 18.14 8.83
N GLN A 87 2.74 17.20 8.42
CA GLN A 87 4.18 17.35 8.52
C GLN A 87 4.69 18.45 7.60
N LEU A 88 4.10 18.59 6.41
CA LEU A 88 4.51 19.63 5.46
C LEU A 88 4.10 21.03 5.90
N GLN A 89 3.10 21.15 6.78
CA GLN A 89 2.60 22.43 7.25
C GLN A 89 3.39 23.02 8.43
N LYS A 90 4.36 22.29 8.94
CA LYS A 90 5.17 22.74 10.05
C LYS A 90 6.32 23.63 9.61
#